data_76b111051390ee11d5a7727bd7337a97
#
_entry.id   76b111051390ee11d5a7727bd7337a97
#
_cell.length_a   1.000
_cell.length_b   1.000
_cell.length_c   1.000
_cell.angle_alpha   90.00
_cell.angle_beta   90.00
_cell.angle_gamma   90.00
#
_symmetry.space_group_name_H-M   'P 1'
#
loop_
_entity.id
_entity.type
_entity.pdbx_description
1 polymer ?
#
loop_
_entity_poly.entity_id
_entity_poly.type
_entity_poly.pdbx_seq_one_letter_code
_entity_poly.pdbx_strand_id
1 'polypeptide(L)'
;MSPRPPKWVPIRQAAQFLLGVPSDGINPSLDRMLDLAEATPLCFVAVAGPGAGEAMCQLWRRGYQRVEAARRATCGAADERSDVLLVLDCPTLPDMRAVIAATYTMLRPGGTLVVDAGALLDEAPRRALADSLRELGLDVQPQAHLGAELLATRPFSRKRAA
;
A
#
# COMPACT_ATOMS: atom_id res chain seq x y z
N MET A 1 -23.56 -3.12 -29.56
CA MET A 1 -22.11 -3.08 -29.82
C MET A 1 -21.39 -3.12 -28.48
N SER A 2 -20.87 -4.28 -28.07
CA SER A 2 -20.11 -4.39 -26.82
C SER A 2 -18.69 -3.89 -27.04
N PRO A 3 -18.17 -2.99 -26.19
CA PRO A 3 -16.80 -2.52 -26.30
C PRO A 3 -15.84 -3.70 -26.04
N ARG A 4 -14.89 -3.94 -26.94
CA ARG A 4 -13.81 -4.93 -26.74
C ARG A 4 -12.88 -4.44 -25.63
N PRO A 5 -12.56 -5.27 -24.64
CA PRO A 5 -11.60 -4.89 -23.59
C PRO A 5 -10.20 -4.68 -24.19
N PRO A 6 -9.39 -3.77 -23.61
CA PRO A 6 -8.03 -3.55 -24.05
C PRO A 6 -7.16 -4.81 -23.87
N LYS A 7 -6.20 -5.02 -24.77
CA LYS A 7 -5.39 -6.27 -24.93
C LYS A 7 -4.52 -6.69 -23.71
N TRP A 8 -4.52 -5.92 -22.63
CA TRP A 8 -3.65 -6.14 -21.46
C TRP A 8 -4.39 -6.33 -20.12
N VAL A 9 -5.71 -6.55 -20.18
CA VAL A 9 -6.50 -6.81 -18.96
C VAL A 9 -6.12 -8.19 -18.40
N PRO A 10 -5.70 -8.30 -17.13
CA PRO A 10 -5.47 -9.60 -16.50
C PRO A 10 -6.69 -10.52 -16.62
N ILE A 11 -6.46 -11.79 -16.84
CA ILE A 11 -7.53 -12.80 -17.11
C ILE A 11 -8.66 -12.75 -16.08
N ARG A 12 -8.36 -12.45 -14.81
CA ARG A 12 -9.35 -12.29 -13.74
C ARG A 12 -10.30 -11.12 -13.96
N GLN A 13 -9.79 -9.97 -14.43
CA GLN A 13 -10.63 -8.80 -14.74
C GLN A 13 -11.48 -9.02 -15.98
N ALA A 14 -10.96 -9.74 -16.98
CA ALA A 14 -11.73 -10.09 -18.18
C ALA A 14 -12.91 -11.01 -17.84
N ALA A 15 -12.71 -12.00 -16.96
CA ALA A 15 -13.77 -12.90 -16.51
C ALA A 15 -14.88 -12.17 -15.73
N GLN A 16 -14.53 -11.19 -14.92
CA GLN A 16 -15.52 -10.39 -14.17
C GLN A 16 -16.36 -9.49 -15.08
N PHE A 17 -15.75 -8.93 -16.14
CA PHE A 17 -16.44 -8.10 -17.11
C PHE A 17 -17.45 -8.91 -17.96
N LEU A 18 -17.11 -10.17 -18.25
CA LEU A 18 -17.94 -11.04 -19.08
C LEU A 18 -19.11 -11.69 -18.31
N LEU A 19 -18.98 -11.88 -17.01
CA LEU A 19 -19.97 -12.57 -16.18
C LEU A 19 -20.97 -11.64 -15.51
N GLY A 20 -20.86 -10.32 -15.67
CA GLY A 20 -21.79 -9.34 -15.07
C GLY A 20 -21.89 -9.47 -13.55
N VAL A 21 -20.89 -10.06 -12.90
CA VAL A 21 -20.86 -10.15 -11.44
C VAL A 21 -20.71 -8.72 -10.90
N PRO A 22 -21.64 -8.25 -10.08
CA PRO A 22 -21.49 -6.96 -9.43
C PRO A 22 -20.16 -6.97 -8.69
N SER A 23 -19.33 -5.96 -8.96
CA SER A 23 -18.05 -5.77 -8.27
C SER A 23 -18.32 -5.34 -6.83
N ASP A 24 -18.85 -6.26 -6.04
CA ASP A 24 -19.05 -6.06 -4.61
C ASP A 24 -17.69 -5.85 -3.94
N GLY A 25 -17.27 -4.59 -3.88
CA GLY A 25 -16.15 -4.16 -3.07
C GLY A 25 -14.74 -4.61 -3.52
N ILE A 26 -14.55 -4.95 -4.80
CA ILE A 26 -13.20 -5.23 -5.30
C ILE A 26 -12.51 -3.90 -5.61
N ASN A 27 -11.59 -3.51 -4.75
CA ASN A 27 -10.66 -2.43 -5.03
C ASN A 27 -9.43 -3.03 -5.76
N PRO A 28 -9.31 -2.88 -7.08
CA PRO A 28 -8.21 -3.47 -7.84
C PRO A 28 -6.84 -2.88 -7.46
N SER A 29 -6.83 -1.68 -6.89
CA SER A 29 -5.62 -1.07 -6.34
C SER A 29 -5.18 -1.83 -5.08
N LEU A 30 -6.10 -2.16 -4.18
CA LEU A 30 -5.79 -2.92 -2.97
C LEU A 30 -5.21 -4.30 -3.30
N ASP A 31 -5.78 -5.01 -4.28
CA ASP A 31 -5.26 -6.33 -4.69
C ASP A 31 -3.83 -6.23 -5.23
N ARG A 32 -3.55 -5.25 -6.08
CA ARG A 32 -2.19 -4.99 -6.58
C ARG A 32 -1.21 -4.63 -5.46
N MET A 33 -1.65 -3.81 -4.50
CA MET A 33 -0.80 -3.43 -3.36
C MET A 33 -0.44 -4.63 -2.49
N LEU A 34 -1.39 -5.55 -2.27
CA LEU A 34 -1.15 -6.79 -1.54
C LEU A 34 -0.21 -7.74 -2.29
N ASP A 35 -0.39 -7.84 -3.60
CA ASP A 35 0.49 -8.64 -4.46
C ASP A 35 1.93 -8.07 -4.47
N LEU A 36 2.08 -6.76 -4.57
CA LEU A 36 3.39 -6.08 -4.51
C LEU A 36 4.08 -6.25 -3.15
N ALA A 37 3.30 -6.26 -2.08
CA ALA A 37 3.80 -6.49 -0.73
C ALA A 37 4.07 -7.97 -0.42
N GLU A 38 3.72 -8.88 -1.34
CA GLU A 38 3.70 -10.33 -1.09
C GLU A 38 2.93 -10.69 0.19
N ALA A 39 1.85 -9.92 0.48
CA ALA A 39 1.10 -10.04 1.71
C ALA A 39 0.25 -11.31 1.73
N THR A 40 0.34 -12.04 2.83
CA THR A 40 -0.50 -13.21 3.09
C THR A 40 -1.50 -12.92 4.21
N PRO A 41 -2.60 -13.69 4.36
CA PRO A 41 -3.55 -13.52 5.46
C PRO A 41 -2.96 -13.60 6.87
N LEU A 42 -1.74 -14.13 7.01
CA LEU A 42 -1.02 -14.22 8.29
C LEU A 42 -0.21 -12.96 8.61
N CYS A 43 -0.01 -12.09 7.62
CA CYS A 43 0.71 -10.83 7.84
C CYS A 43 -0.12 -9.87 8.70
N PHE A 44 0.57 -9.11 9.53
CA PHE A 44 -0.01 -7.95 10.19
C PHE A 44 0.02 -6.75 9.24
N VAL A 45 -1.17 -6.33 8.80
CA VAL A 45 -1.34 -5.24 7.83
C VAL A 45 -1.85 -3.99 8.55
N ALA A 46 -1.08 -2.92 8.49
CA ALA A 46 -1.53 -1.59 8.88
C ALA A 46 -2.00 -0.82 7.64
N VAL A 47 -3.09 -0.09 7.77
CA VAL A 47 -3.68 0.69 6.68
C VAL A 47 -3.79 2.15 7.10
N ALA A 48 -3.32 3.07 6.26
CA ALA A 48 -3.32 4.50 6.50
C ALA A 48 -3.96 5.26 5.34
N GLY A 49 -4.42 6.47 5.63
CA GLY A 49 -5.06 7.34 4.66
C GLY A 49 -6.59 7.36 4.76
N PRO A 50 -7.25 8.22 3.97
CA PRO A 50 -8.71 8.39 4.02
C PRO A 50 -9.51 7.11 3.75
N GLY A 51 -9.01 6.23 2.89
CA GLY A 51 -9.64 4.96 2.54
C GLY A 51 -9.40 3.81 3.52
N ALA A 52 -8.72 4.04 4.66
CA ALA A 52 -8.31 2.97 5.57
C ALA A 52 -9.46 2.11 6.09
N GLY A 53 -10.60 2.72 6.44
CA GLY A 53 -11.75 1.99 6.96
C GLY A 53 -12.34 0.98 5.95
N GLU A 54 -12.52 1.40 4.72
CA GLU A 54 -13.01 0.53 3.65
C GLU A 54 -12.01 -0.59 3.33
N ALA A 55 -10.73 -0.25 3.23
CA ALA A 55 -9.69 -1.23 2.99
C ALA A 55 -9.60 -2.28 4.11
N MET A 56 -9.75 -1.89 5.37
CA MET A 56 -9.81 -2.84 6.49
C MET A 56 -10.96 -3.83 6.34
N CYS A 57 -12.17 -3.36 6.02
CA CYS A 57 -13.32 -4.23 5.77
C CYS A 57 -13.04 -5.22 4.65
N GLN A 58 -12.42 -4.77 3.57
CA GLN A 58 -12.06 -5.62 2.43
C GLN A 58 -10.99 -6.65 2.81
N LEU A 59 -9.99 -6.28 3.61
CA LEU A 59 -8.95 -7.19 4.10
C LEU A 59 -9.54 -8.29 4.99
N TRP A 60 -10.45 -7.95 5.91
CA TRP A 60 -11.13 -8.95 6.74
C TRP A 60 -11.95 -9.93 5.89
N ARG A 61 -12.67 -9.46 4.88
CA ARG A 61 -13.39 -10.34 3.94
C ARG A 61 -12.47 -11.28 3.16
N ARG A 62 -11.20 -10.89 2.94
CA ARG A 62 -10.16 -11.72 2.31
C ARG A 62 -9.47 -12.67 3.30
N GLY A 63 -9.87 -12.68 4.57
CA GLY A 63 -9.34 -13.57 5.59
C GLY A 63 -8.08 -13.07 6.31
N TYR A 64 -7.71 -11.79 6.13
CA TYR A 64 -6.64 -11.20 6.94
C TYR A 64 -7.11 -11.05 8.39
N GLN A 65 -6.37 -11.64 9.32
CA GLN A 65 -6.77 -11.70 10.73
C GLN A 65 -6.24 -10.52 11.54
N ARG A 66 -5.11 -9.96 11.14
CA ARG A 66 -4.42 -8.88 11.84
C ARG A 66 -4.36 -7.64 10.95
N VAL A 67 -5.38 -6.81 11.07
CA VAL A 67 -5.52 -5.57 10.31
C VAL A 67 -5.84 -4.43 11.26
N GLU A 68 -5.07 -3.36 11.18
CA GLU A 68 -5.28 -2.14 11.97
C GLU A 68 -5.28 -0.88 11.10
N ALA A 69 -6.04 0.13 11.50
CA ALA A 69 -5.85 1.47 11.00
C ALA A 69 -4.57 2.06 11.62
N ALA A 70 -3.62 2.46 10.77
CA ALA A 70 -2.44 3.13 11.23
C ALA A 70 -2.81 4.51 11.81
N ARG A 71 -2.66 4.65 13.10
CA ARG A 71 -2.85 5.92 13.83
C ARG A 71 -1.49 6.46 14.21
N ARG A 72 -1.41 7.78 14.44
CA ARG A 72 -0.22 8.36 15.07
C ARG A 72 0.13 7.51 16.28
N ALA A 73 1.39 7.09 16.38
CA ALA A 73 1.90 6.40 17.54
C ALA A 73 1.63 7.24 18.80
N THR A 74 0.53 6.97 19.46
CA THR A 74 0.30 7.47 20.82
C THR A 74 1.09 6.57 21.75
N CYS A 75 1.92 7.17 22.58
CA CYS A 75 2.76 6.51 23.57
C CYS A 75 2.08 5.31 24.21
N GLY A 76 2.67 4.13 24.12
CA GLY A 76 2.39 3.04 25.04
C GLY A 76 2.13 1.64 24.51
N ALA A 77 1.88 1.44 23.23
CA ALA A 77 1.70 0.08 22.67
C ALA A 77 2.77 -0.22 21.61
N ALA A 78 4.04 -0.16 22.02
CA ALA A 78 5.18 -0.09 21.09
C ALA A 78 5.68 -1.43 20.57
N ASP A 79 5.07 -2.56 20.91
CA ASP A 79 5.72 -3.86 20.64
C ASP A 79 5.22 -4.59 19.39
N GLU A 80 4.05 -4.27 18.86
CA GLU A 80 3.56 -4.91 17.64
C GLU A 80 3.68 -3.98 16.44
N ARG A 81 4.70 -4.23 15.64
CA ARG A 81 4.91 -3.51 14.37
C ARG A 81 4.37 -4.32 13.21
N SER A 82 3.75 -3.61 12.25
CA SER A 82 3.17 -4.23 11.07
C SER A 82 4.22 -4.81 10.13
N ASP A 83 3.86 -5.90 9.47
CA ASP A 83 4.64 -6.50 8.37
C ASP A 83 4.52 -5.66 7.11
N VAL A 84 3.30 -5.16 6.88
CA VAL A 84 2.92 -4.36 5.70
C VAL A 84 2.21 -3.10 6.16
N LEU A 85 2.56 -1.97 5.56
CA LEU A 85 1.86 -0.70 5.70
C LEU A 85 1.33 -0.27 4.33
N LEU A 86 0.02 -0.13 4.22
CA LEU A 86 -0.65 0.36 3.01
C LEU A 86 -1.10 1.80 3.21
N VAL A 87 -0.78 2.67 2.27
CA VAL A 87 -1.22 4.07 2.26
C VAL A 87 -2.14 4.28 1.06
N LEU A 88 -3.39 4.63 1.32
CA LEU A 88 -4.48 4.64 0.35
C LEU A 88 -5.20 5.98 0.30
N ASP A 89 -5.70 6.30 -0.91
CA ASP A 89 -6.64 7.40 -1.16
C ASP A 89 -6.17 8.78 -0.69
N CYS A 90 -4.86 9.01 -0.64
CA CYS A 90 -4.32 10.33 -0.39
C CYS A 90 -4.39 11.18 -1.66
N PRO A 91 -5.13 12.30 -1.67
CA PRO A 91 -5.40 13.05 -2.91
C PRO A 91 -4.21 13.87 -3.40
N THR A 92 -3.28 14.22 -2.51
CA THR A 92 -2.15 15.10 -2.84
C THR A 92 -0.83 14.57 -2.31
N LEU A 93 0.28 15.01 -2.91
CA LEU A 93 1.62 14.69 -2.43
C LEU A 93 1.88 15.14 -0.98
N PRO A 94 1.48 16.35 -0.55
CA PRO A 94 1.60 16.74 0.86
C PRO A 94 0.84 15.83 1.82
N ASP A 95 -0.38 15.39 1.45
CA ASP A 95 -1.16 14.48 2.27
C ASP A 95 -0.48 13.11 2.40
N MET A 96 0.02 12.56 1.28
CA MET A 96 0.79 11.31 1.30
C MET A 96 2.01 11.40 2.22
N ARG A 97 2.79 12.48 2.10
CA ARG A 97 3.96 12.71 2.95
C ARG A 97 3.59 12.80 4.42
N ALA A 98 2.53 13.53 4.75
CA ALA A 98 2.07 13.70 6.13
C ALA A 98 1.62 12.37 6.75
N VAL A 99 0.84 11.57 6.01
CA VAL A 99 0.38 10.26 6.45
C VAL A 99 1.55 9.31 6.65
N ILE A 100 2.48 9.25 5.70
CA ILE A 100 3.65 8.38 5.78
C ILE A 100 4.55 8.77 6.95
N ALA A 101 4.86 10.06 7.10
CA ALA A 101 5.68 10.55 8.21
C ALA A 101 5.07 10.23 9.59
N ALA A 102 3.74 10.21 9.68
CA ALA A 102 3.04 9.88 10.92
C ALA A 102 2.99 8.37 11.23
N THR A 103 3.12 7.51 10.22
CA THR A 103 2.80 6.08 10.36
C THR A 103 3.95 5.12 10.05
N TYR A 104 5.01 5.55 9.33
CA TYR A 104 6.09 4.65 8.89
C TYR A 104 6.82 3.95 10.05
N THR A 105 6.81 4.54 11.25
CA THR A 105 7.42 3.94 12.44
C THR A 105 6.69 2.68 12.93
N MET A 106 5.42 2.51 12.53
CA MET A 106 4.65 1.30 12.82
C MET A 106 5.13 0.10 12.00
N LEU A 107 5.84 0.34 10.91
CA LEU A 107 6.41 -0.71 10.08
C LEU A 107 7.62 -1.34 10.78
N ARG A 108 7.67 -2.67 10.86
CA ARG A 108 8.82 -3.37 11.43
C ARG A 108 10.07 -3.22 10.53
N PRO A 109 11.28 -3.38 11.08
CA PRO A 109 12.46 -3.58 10.24
C PRO A 109 12.26 -4.79 9.30
N GLY A 110 12.56 -4.62 8.03
CA GLY A 110 12.27 -5.61 6.97
C GLY A 110 10.83 -5.62 6.48
N GLY A 111 9.95 -4.79 7.04
CA GLY A 111 8.57 -4.65 6.59
C GLY A 111 8.44 -3.82 5.31
N THR A 112 7.31 -3.95 4.64
CA THR A 112 7.03 -3.37 3.33
C THR A 112 6.00 -2.27 3.41
N LEU A 113 6.31 -1.09 2.85
CA LEU A 113 5.38 0.02 2.63
C LEU A 113 4.93 0.00 1.16
N VAL A 114 3.64 0.06 0.93
CA VAL A 114 3.07 0.29 -0.40
C VAL A 114 2.19 1.53 -0.37
N VAL A 115 2.45 2.46 -1.26
CA VAL A 115 1.70 3.71 -1.38
C VAL A 115 0.93 3.72 -2.69
N ASP A 116 -0.37 3.92 -2.63
CA ASP A 116 -1.17 4.23 -3.82
C ASP A 116 -0.88 5.68 -4.26
N ALA A 117 -0.07 5.82 -5.27
CA ALA A 117 0.30 7.09 -5.88
C ALA A 117 -0.52 7.40 -7.15
N GLY A 118 -1.67 6.76 -7.33
CA GLY A 118 -2.53 6.95 -8.50
C GLY A 118 -3.05 8.37 -8.69
N ALA A 119 -3.16 9.13 -7.61
CA ALA A 119 -3.50 10.55 -7.67
C ALA A 119 -2.38 11.44 -8.23
N LEU A 120 -1.13 10.96 -8.24
CA LEU A 120 0.04 11.67 -8.78
C LEU A 120 0.21 11.28 -10.25
N LEU A 121 -0.39 12.04 -11.16
CA LEU A 121 -0.40 11.74 -12.59
C LEU A 121 0.98 11.97 -13.22
N ASP A 122 1.76 12.92 -12.70
CA ASP A 122 3.04 13.33 -13.25
C ASP A 122 4.20 12.59 -12.57
N GLU A 123 5.29 12.44 -13.33
CA GLU A 123 6.52 11.79 -12.87
C GLU A 123 7.25 12.61 -11.77
N ALA A 124 7.23 13.94 -11.87
CA ALA A 124 7.94 14.81 -10.93
C ALA A 124 7.43 14.66 -9.48
N PRO A 125 6.12 14.73 -9.18
CA PRO A 125 5.63 14.49 -7.82
C PRO A 125 5.86 13.03 -7.36
N ARG A 126 5.85 12.04 -8.25
CA ARG A 126 6.20 10.66 -7.90
C ARG A 126 7.65 10.52 -7.46
N ARG A 127 8.58 11.15 -8.18
CA ARG A 127 10.00 11.21 -7.77
C ARG A 127 10.15 11.92 -6.44
N ALA A 128 9.49 13.05 -6.25
CA ALA A 128 9.51 13.78 -5.00
C ALA A 128 8.97 12.96 -3.82
N LEU A 129 7.98 12.09 -4.04
CA LEU A 129 7.51 11.14 -3.04
C LEU A 129 8.57 10.08 -2.75
N ALA A 130 9.17 9.48 -3.79
CA ALA A 130 10.24 8.50 -3.62
C ALA A 130 11.45 9.06 -2.86
N ASP A 131 11.84 10.30 -3.13
CA ASP A 131 12.92 10.98 -2.42
C ASP A 131 12.57 11.21 -0.94
N SER A 132 11.33 11.59 -0.65
CA SER A 132 10.85 11.72 0.72
C SER A 132 10.87 10.40 1.49
N LEU A 133 10.56 9.28 0.84
CA LEU A 133 10.67 7.95 1.45
C LEU A 133 12.13 7.57 1.75
N ARG A 134 13.06 7.92 0.86
CA ARG A 134 14.50 7.72 1.10
C ARG A 134 15.02 8.58 2.25
N GLU A 135 14.56 9.84 2.37
CA GLU A 135 14.88 10.73 3.49
C GLU A 135 14.42 10.15 4.84
N LEU A 136 13.30 9.42 4.86
CA LEU A 136 12.83 8.68 6.04
C LEU A 136 13.63 7.38 6.30
N GLY A 137 14.63 7.08 5.47
CA GLY A 137 15.45 5.88 5.61
C GLY A 137 14.81 4.61 5.06
N LEU A 138 13.80 4.74 4.19
CA LEU A 138 13.19 3.62 3.51
C LEU A 138 13.93 3.32 2.20
N ASP A 139 14.07 2.05 1.87
CA ASP A 139 14.65 1.59 0.61
C ASP A 139 13.54 1.48 -0.45
N VAL A 140 13.51 2.46 -1.35
CA VAL A 140 12.50 2.54 -2.41
C VAL A 140 12.91 1.63 -3.57
N GLN A 141 12.07 0.65 -3.88
CA GLN A 141 12.30 -0.24 -5.00
C GLN A 141 12.17 0.51 -6.33
N PRO A 142 13.10 0.30 -7.27
CA PRO A 142 12.94 0.83 -8.61
C PRO A 142 11.68 0.22 -9.22
N GLN A 143 10.73 1.07 -9.60
CA GLN A 143 9.47 0.60 -10.15
C GLN A 143 9.72 -0.18 -11.44
N ALA A 144 9.41 -1.45 -11.40
CA ALA A 144 9.04 -2.16 -12.61
C ALA A 144 7.67 -1.61 -13.06
N HIS A 145 7.65 -0.94 -14.16
CA HIS A 145 6.66 -0.23 -14.97
C HIS A 145 5.17 -0.67 -14.96
N LEU A 146 4.58 -1.12 -13.88
CA LEU A 146 3.28 -1.81 -13.91
C LEU A 146 2.16 -1.21 -13.06
N GLY A 147 2.35 -0.04 -12.46
CA GLY A 147 1.25 0.54 -11.67
C GLY A 147 1.50 1.96 -11.15
N ALA A 148 0.47 2.49 -10.52
CA ALA A 148 0.52 3.78 -9.86
C ALA A 148 1.09 3.68 -8.44
N GLU A 149 1.45 2.47 -7.99
CA GLU A 149 1.90 2.18 -6.65
C GLU A 149 3.40 2.40 -6.48
N LEU A 150 3.83 2.90 -5.32
CA LEU A 150 5.22 2.98 -4.88
C LEU A 150 5.48 1.93 -3.79
N LEU A 151 6.56 1.17 -3.98
CA LEU A 151 7.00 0.12 -3.06
C LEU A 151 8.29 0.56 -2.35
N ALA A 152 8.30 0.47 -1.03
CA ALA A 152 9.49 0.72 -0.24
C ALA A 152 9.61 -0.30 0.91
N THR A 153 10.83 -0.59 1.33
CA THR A 153 11.10 -1.51 2.43
C THR A 153 11.81 -0.78 3.55
N ARG A 154 11.45 -1.06 4.79
CA ARG A 154 12.18 -0.56 5.93
C ARG A 154 13.43 -1.43 6.13
N PRO A 155 14.65 -0.87 6.01
CA PRO A 155 15.86 -1.67 6.17
C PRO A 155 15.97 -2.25 7.56
N PHE A 156 16.59 -3.41 7.68
CA PHE A 156 16.97 -3.93 8.98
C PHE A 156 17.98 -2.98 9.62
N SER A 157 17.72 -2.55 10.85
CA SER A 157 18.67 -1.76 11.60
C SER A 157 19.97 -2.59 11.75
N ARG A 158 20.98 -2.29 10.93
CA ARG A 158 22.33 -2.80 11.24
C ARG A 158 22.74 -2.15 12.56
N LYS A 159 22.71 -2.91 13.66
CA LYS A 159 23.47 -2.54 14.83
C LYS A 159 24.87 -2.23 14.34
N ARG A 160 25.30 -0.97 14.37
CA ARG A 160 26.71 -0.63 14.26
C ARG A 160 27.39 -1.43 15.39
N ALA A 161 28.16 -2.43 15.02
CA ALA A 161 29.13 -3.02 15.93
C ALA A 161 30.07 -1.87 16.32
N ALA A 162 30.02 -1.51 17.58
CA ALA A 162 30.95 -0.60 18.20
C ALA A 162 32.28 -1.32 18.40
#